data_76e8e68baf0ac65e0f46e70fc101c62a
#
_entry.id   76e8e68baf0ac65e0f46e70fc101c62a
#
_cell.length_a   1.000
_cell.length_b   1.000
_cell.length_c   1.000
_cell.angle_alpha   90.00
_cell.angle_beta   90.00
_cell.angle_gamma   90.00
#
_symmetry.space_group_name_H-M   'P 1'
#
loop_
_entity.id
_entity.type
_entity.pdbx_description
1 polymer ?
#
loop_
_entity_poly.entity_id
_entity_poly.type
_entity_poly.pdbx_seq_one_letter_code
_entity_poly.pdbx_strand_id
1 'polypeptide(L)'
;RESVLLIAFGAVAGVDLGSLAVGFDMGHLVAKPLLMPLLAVYAYTRGAPRPLIVALLFGWGGDVLLLSDAEPAFLGGMGSFAAGHVCYLVLFAGLGRLGRLGRLGGDGRDRRARGSGRPAHAAALGVAYGLALVVAVASLWPGLPAELRLPVAGYSALLTTMAWAATRLGLVAGLGGALFVVSDMLIATGVAEWPQPPRPDLWIMLTYLAAQYLLTRGVLDTPGARPEGTPAAGEVPRPTV
;
A
#
# COMPACT_ATOMS: atom_id res chain seq x y z
N ARG A 1 -6.86 -10.26 -20.95
CA ARG A 1 -6.39 -8.86 -20.78
C ARG A 1 -5.78 -8.64 -19.38
N GLU A 2 -6.42 -9.11 -18.32
CA GLU A 2 -5.93 -8.96 -16.94
C GLU A 2 -4.58 -9.65 -16.70
N SER A 3 -4.42 -10.89 -17.19
CA SER A 3 -3.16 -11.63 -17.07
C SER A 3 -2.01 -10.95 -17.82
N VAL A 4 -2.30 -10.32 -18.96
CA VAL A 4 -1.29 -9.58 -19.74
C VAL A 4 -0.78 -8.36 -18.96
N LEU A 5 -1.69 -7.60 -18.32
CA LEU A 5 -1.32 -6.44 -17.52
C LEU A 5 -0.47 -6.84 -16.31
N LEU A 6 -0.81 -7.96 -15.66
CA LEU A 6 -0.05 -8.45 -14.51
C LEU A 6 1.34 -8.98 -14.96
N ILE A 7 1.42 -9.66 -16.11
CA ILE A 7 2.69 -10.08 -16.69
C ILE A 7 3.53 -8.85 -17.08
N ALA A 8 2.92 -7.83 -17.70
CA ALA A 8 3.61 -6.59 -18.05
C ALA A 8 4.13 -5.87 -16.80
N PHE A 9 3.31 -5.75 -15.74
CA PHE A 9 3.75 -5.21 -14.45
C PHE A 9 4.93 -6.01 -13.88
N GLY A 10 4.86 -7.34 -13.86
CA GLY A 10 5.92 -8.21 -13.38
C GLY A 10 7.21 -8.10 -14.21
N ALA A 11 7.08 -7.99 -15.53
CA ALA A 11 8.23 -7.81 -16.43
C ALA A 11 8.92 -6.45 -16.20
N VAL A 12 8.15 -5.35 -16.11
CA VAL A 12 8.69 -4.01 -15.82
C VAL A 12 9.30 -3.97 -14.42
N ALA A 13 8.67 -4.60 -13.42
CA ALA A 13 9.24 -4.73 -12.08
C ALA A 13 10.56 -5.52 -12.10
N GLY A 14 10.64 -6.59 -12.88
CA GLY A 14 11.88 -7.35 -13.08
C GLY A 14 12.99 -6.52 -13.73
N VAL A 15 12.65 -5.67 -14.71
CA VAL A 15 13.61 -4.73 -15.32
C VAL A 15 14.08 -3.70 -14.31
N ASP A 16 13.18 -3.10 -13.54
CA ASP A 16 13.47 -2.11 -12.52
C ASP A 16 14.40 -2.67 -11.43
N LEU A 17 13.99 -3.75 -10.80
CA LEU A 17 14.79 -4.42 -9.75
C LEU A 17 16.12 -4.97 -10.28
N GLY A 18 16.13 -5.53 -11.49
CA GLY A 18 17.34 -5.99 -12.14
C GLY A 18 18.32 -4.84 -12.41
N SER A 19 17.81 -3.70 -12.86
CA SER A 19 18.59 -2.48 -13.08
C SER A 19 19.24 -1.98 -11.80
N LEU A 20 18.47 -1.90 -10.72
CA LEU A 20 18.99 -1.54 -9.38
C LEU A 20 19.99 -2.57 -8.85
N ALA A 21 19.77 -3.87 -9.11
CA ALA A 21 20.68 -4.92 -8.68
C ALA A 21 22.06 -4.83 -9.37
N VAL A 22 22.14 -4.39 -10.63
CA VAL A 22 23.41 -4.25 -11.35
C VAL A 22 23.96 -2.82 -11.37
N GLY A 23 23.20 -1.83 -10.84
CA GLY A 23 23.61 -0.41 -10.85
C GLY A 23 23.42 0.26 -12.21
N PHE A 24 22.37 -0.10 -12.96
CA PHE A 24 22.02 0.49 -14.23
C PHE A 24 20.92 1.54 -14.07
N ASP A 25 21.28 2.78 -13.74
CA ASP A 25 20.35 3.85 -13.37
C ASP A 25 19.33 4.18 -14.47
N MET A 26 19.71 4.13 -15.75
CA MET A 26 18.80 4.39 -16.86
C MET A 26 17.63 3.40 -16.92
N GLY A 27 17.86 2.13 -16.56
CA GLY A 27 16.81 1.14 -16.52
C GLY A 27 15.78 1.45 -15.44
N HIS A 28 16.23 1.85 -14.24
CA HIS A 28 15.37 2.30 -13.15
C HIS A 28 14.60 3.58 -13.53
N LEU A 29 15.26 4.58 -14.10
CA LEU A 29 14.65 5.85 -14.50
C LEU A 29 13.48 5.65 -15.50
N VAL A 30 13.58 4.67 -16.39
CA VAL A 30 12.55 4.37 -17.39
C VAL A 30 11.46 3.43 -16.81
N ALA A 31 11.85 2.43 -16.06
CA ALA A 31 10.91 1.40 -15.57
C ALA A 31 10.02 1.91 -14.43
N LYS A 32 10.58 2.64 -13.45
CA LYS A 32 9.85 3.11 -12.27
C LYS A 32 8.57 3.88 -12.59
N PRO A 33 8.55 4.86 -13.52
CA PRO A 33 7.32 5.58 -13.86
C PRO A 33 6.22 4.74 -14.51
N LEU A 34 6.53 3.56 -15.02
CA LEU A 34 5.54 2.68 -15.67
C LEU A 34 4.83 1.74 -14.68
N LEU A 35 5.41 1.50 -13.52
CA LEU A 35 4.95 0.48 -12.57
C LEU A 35 3.56 0.78 -12.00
N MET A 36 3.37 1.93 -11.39
CA MET A 36 2.08 2.28 -10.78
C MET A 36 0.96 2.49 -11.79
N PRO A 37 1.14 3.12 -12.97
CA PRO A 37 0.12 3.16 -14.02
C PRO A 37 -0.31 1.76 -14.48
N LEU A 38 0.62 0.82 -14.68
CA LEU A 38 0.28 -0.56 -15.05
C LEU A 38 -0.56 -1.25 -13.97
N LEU A 39 -0.19 -1.08 -12.69
CA LEU A 39 -0.94 -1.62 -11.57
C LEU A 39 -2.32 -0.95 -11.44
N ALA A 40 -2.42 0.36 -11.68
CA ALA A 40 -3.68 1.10 -11.67
C ALA A 40 -4.63 0.63 -12.78
N VAL A 41 -4.11 0.44 -14.01
CA VAL A 41 -4.90 -0.11 -15.13
C VAL A 41 -5.33 -1.56 -14.82
N TYR A 42 -4.44 -2.38 -14.27
CA TYR A 42 -4.80 -3.73 -13.82
C TYR A 42 -5.93 -3.67 -12.78
N ALA A 43 -5.81 -2.85 -11.75
CA ALA A 43 -6.84 -2.68 -10.73
C ALA A 43 -8.17 -2.20 -11.34
N TYR A 44 -8.13 -1.24 -12.26
CA TYR A 44 -9.30 -0.73 -12.98
C TYR A 44 -10.01 -1.84 -13.78
N THR A 45 -9.28 -2.66 -14.52
CA THR A 45 -9.87 -3.78 -15.29
C THR A 45 -10.49 -4.86 -14.40
N ARG A 46 -10.07 -4.91 -13.13
CA ARG A 46 -10.64 -5.80 -12.10
C ARG A 46 -11.83 -5.20 -11.36
N GLY A 47 -12.30 -4.02 -11.78
CA GLY A 47 -13.41 -3.32 -11.12
C GLY A 47 -13.06 -2.75 -9.75
N ALA A 48 -11.83 -2.32 -9.57
CA ALA A 48 -11.38 -1.72 -8.31
C ALA A 48 -12.16 -0.44 -7.96
N PRO A 49 -12.41 -0.18 -6.68
CA PRO A 49 -12.99 1.09 -6.24
C PRO A 49 -12.11 2.28 -6.63
N ARG A 50 -12.73 3.38 -7.02
CA ARG A 50 -12.03 4.62 -7.42
C ARG A 50 -10.95 5.07 -6.44
N PRO A 51 -11.15 5.05 -5.10
CA PRO A 51 -10.10 5.48 -4.17
C PRO A 51 -8.81 4.64 -4.28
N LEU A 52 -8.90 3.35 -4.65
CA LEU A 52 -7.69 2.53 -4.90
C LEU A 52 -6.91 3.04 -6.12
N ILE A 53 -7.62 3.33 -7.23
CA ILE A 53 -6.98 3.87 -8.43
C ILE A 53 -6.29 5.20 -8.12
N VAL A 54 -6.97 6.08 -7.40
CA VAL A 54 -6.43 7.39 -7.01
C VAL A 54 -5.22 7.23 -6.07
N ALA A 55 -5.26 6.28 -5.13
CA ALA A 55 -4.12 5.99 -4.26
C ALA A 55 -2.89 5.53 -5.06
N LEU A 56 -3.07 4.65 -6.05
CA LEU A 56 -1.99 4.20 -6.94
C LEU A 56 -1.42 5.33 -7.79
N LEU A 57 -2.27 6.25 -8.28
CA LEU A 57 -1.83 7.43 -9.05
C LEU A 57 -1.07 8.44 -8.16
N PHE A 58 -1.45 8.61 -6.90
CA PHE A 58 -0.64 9.37 -5.95
C PHE A 58 0.69 8.68 -5.65
N GLY A 59 0.71 7.35 -5.54
CA GLY A 59 1.95 6.57 -5.48
C GLY A 59 2.84 6.83 -6.69
N TRP A 60 2.28 6.80 -7.90
CA TRP A 60 2.99 7.18 -9.12
C TRP A 60 3.58 8.59 -9.07
N GLY A 61 2.79 9.59 -8.61
CA GLY A 61 3.29 10.95 -8.43
C GLY A 61 4.47 11.02 -7.48
N GLY A 62 4.42 10.28 -6.37
CA GLY A 62 5.53 10.14 -5.43
C GLY A 62 6.77 9.51 -6.08
N ASP A 63 6.58 8.41 -6.81
CA ASP A 63 7.66 7.70 -7.51
C ASP A 63 8.40 8.61 -8.51
N VAL A 64 7.64 9.38 -9.30
CA VAL A 64 8.20 10.31 -10.29
C VAL A 64 8.96 11.45 -9.62
N LEU A 65 8.41 12.03 -8.55
CA LEU A 65 9.06 13.11 -7.83
C LEU A 65 10.35 12.65 -7.13
N LEU A 66 10.37 11.43 -6.59
CA LEU A 66 11.55 10.85 -5.96
C LEU A 66 12.64 10.36 -6.96
N LEU A 67 12.46 10.55 -8.26
CA LEU A 67 13.54 10.41 -9.23
C LEU A 67 14.49 11.62 -9.24
N SER A 68 14.13 12.69 -8.56
CA SER A 68 14.96 13.91 -8.42
C SER A 68 15.49 14.00 -7.00
N ASP A 69 16.78 14.31 -6.87
CA ASP A 69 17.45 14.52 -5.58
C ASP A 69 17.15 15.91 -4.97
N ALA A 70 16.34 16.73 -5.65
CA ALA A 70 16.00 18.06 -5.17
C ALA A 70 15.10 17.98 -3.92
N GLU A 71 15.41 18.74 -2.87
CA GLU A 71 14.64 18.79 -1.63
C GLU A 71 13.15 19.09 -1.86
N PRO A 72 12.73 20.05 -2.71
CA PRO A 72 11.31 20.25 -3.00
C PRO A 72 10.63 19.03 -3.65
N ALA A 73 11.36 18.25 -4.45
CA ALA A 73 10.84 17.04 -5.06
C ALA A 73 10.66 15.92 -4.01
N PHE A 74 11.57 15.81 -3.06
CA PHE A 74 11.43 14.88 -1.93
C PHE A 74 10.17 15.20 -1.09
N LEU A 75 9.99 16.46 -0.69
CA LEU A 75 8.81 16.89 0.06
C LEU A 75 7.52 16.72 -0.76
N GLY A 76 7.55 17.03 -2.05
CA GLY A 76 6.43 16.81 -2.97
C GLY A 76 6.10 15.33 -3.11
N GLY A 77 7.11 14.47 -3.22
CA GLY A 77 6.96 13.02 -3.27
C GLY A 77 6.33 12.46 -2.00
N MET A 78 6.84 12.85 -0.85
CA MET A 78 6.27 12.50 0.46
C MET A 78 4.82 12.97 0.58
N GLY A 79 4.50 14.20 0.14
CA GLY A 79 3.14 14.73 0.11
C GLY A 79 2.21 13.93 -0.80
N SER A 80 2.70 13.50 -1.97
CA SER A 80 1.96 12.63 -2.89
C SER A 80 1.66 11.26 -2.26
N PHE A 81 2.65 10.60 -1.67
CA PHE A 81 2.42 9.35 -0.93
C PHE A 81 1.45 9.53 0.24
N ALA A 82 1.56 10.63 1.00
CA ALA A 82 0.62 10.95 2.07
C ALA A 82 -0.83 11.03 1.55
N ALA A 83 -1.06 11.71 0.42
CA ALA A 83 -2.38 11.75 -0.22
C ALA A 83 -2.87 10.36 -0.63
N GLY A 84 -1.98 9.51 -1.15
CA GLY A 84 -2.27 8.10 -1.43
C GLY A 84 -2.71 7.34 -0.19
N HIS A 85 -2.01 7.51 0.94
CA HIS A 85 -2.38 6.85 2.22
C HIS A 85 -3.73 7.34 2.74
N VAL A 86 -4.07 8.62 2.57
CA VAL A 86 -5.42 9.12 2.89
C VAL A 86 -6.47 8.42 2.02
N CYS A 87 -6.22 8.26 0.71
CA CYS A 87 -7.13 7.52 -0.17
C CYS A 87 -7.31 6.06 0.27
N TYR A 88 -6.24 5.37 0.68
CA TYR A 88 -6.33 4.03 1.26
C TYR A 88 -7.16 4.02 2.55
N LEU A 89 -6.97 4.96 3.46
CA LEU A 89 -7.74 5.05 4.70
C LEU A 89 -9.23 5.28 4.44
N VAL A 90 -9.58 6.18 3.51
CA VAL A 90 -10.97 6.40 3.08
C VAL A 90 -11.58 5.11 2.53
N LEU A 91 -10.84 4.42 1.67
CA LEU A 91 -11.25 3.14 1.10
C LEU A 91 -11.51 2.09 2.18
N PHE A 92 -10.56 1.89 3.10
CA PHE A 92 -10.66 0.88 4.16
C PHE A 92 -11.80 1.19 5.14
N ALA A 93 -12.03 2.47 5.44
CA ALA A 93 -13.17 2.90 6.24
C ALA A 93 -14.52 2.60 5.55
N GLY A 94 -14.60 2.83 4.24
CA GLY A 94 -15.76 2.51 3.41
C GLY A 94 -16.07 1.02 3.40
N LEU A 95 -15.08 0.18 3.09
CA LEU A 95 -15.21 -1.28 3.07
C LEU A 95 -15.56 -1.85 4.46
N GLY A 96 -15.00 -1.28 5.52
CA GLY A 96 -15.33 -1.67 6.90
C GLY A 96 -16.77 -1.34 7.31
N ARG A 97 -17.34 -0.26 6.76
CA ARG A 97 -18.77 0.09 6.96
C ARG A 97 -19.70 -0.88 6.23
N LEU A 98 -19.42 -1.16 4.95
CA LEU A 98 -20.19 -2.10 4.14
C LEU A 98 -20.20 -3.50 4.76
N GLY A 99 -19.05 -3.99 5.21
CA GLY A 99 -18.94 -5.28 5.91
C GLY A 99 -19.70 -5.33 7.25
N ARG A 100 -19.94 -4.21 7.91
CA ARG A 100 -20.80 -4.12 9.11
C ARG A 100 -22.28 -4.17 8.75
N LEU A 101 -22.71 -3.43 7.72
CA LEU A 101 -24.11 -3.40 7.26
C LEU A 101 -24.55 -4.77 6.76
N GLY A 102 -23.73 -5.46 5.96
CA GLY A 102 -24.00 -6.81 5.48
C GLY A 102 -24.17 -7.83 6.62
N ARG A 103 -23.49 -7.63 7.78
CA ARG A 103 -23.64 -8.47 8.98
C ARG A 103 -24.90 -8.18 9.78
N LEU A 104 -25.49 -7.00 9.66
CA LEU A 104 -26.74 -6.65 10.34
C LEU A 104 -27.96 -7.28 9.65
N GLY A 105 -27.88 -7.54 8.31
CA GLY A 105 -28.92 -8.20 7.53
C GLY A 105 -28.86 -9.75 7.54
N GLY A 106 -27.81 -10.36 8.10
CA GLY A 106 -27.64 -11.82 8.16
C GLY A 106 -28.24 -12.46 9.43
N ASP A 107 -28.74 -13.70 9.27
CA ASP A 107 -29.40 -14.47 10.33
C ASP A 107 -28.48 -14.67 11.56
N GLY A 108 -29.10 -14.51 12.77
CA GLY A 108 -28.40 -14.44 14.05
C GLY A 108 -27.65 -15.69 14.54
N ARG A 109 -27.64 -16.78 13.75
CA ARG A 109 -26.97 -18.05 14.12
C ARG A 109 -25.46 -18.02 13.97
N ASP A 110 -24.93 -17.23 13.03
CA ASP A 110 -23.48 -17.12 12.78
C ASP A 110 -22.74 -16.18 13.75
N ARG A 111 -23.47 -15.44 14.58
CA ARG A 111 -22.89 -14.43 15.49
C ARG A 111 -22.12 -15.05 16.67
N ARG A 112 -22.52 -16.22 17.16
CA ARG A 112 -21.94 -16.83 18.37
C ARG A 112 -20.61 -17.55 18.14
N ALA A 113 -20.35 -18.06 16.94
CA ALA A 113 -19.15 -18.85 16.65
C ALA A 113 -17.87 -18.02 16.35
N ARG A 114 -17.98 -16.71 16.10
CA ARG A 114 -16.86 -15.85 15.66
C ARG A 114 -16.51 -14.68 16.59
N GLY A 115 -16.99 -14.64 17.82
CA GLY A 115 -17.19 -13.40 18.60
C GLY A 115 -16.14 -12.99 19.62
N SER A 116 -15.24 -13.83 20.15
CA SER A 116 -14.51 -13.46 21.38
C SER A 116 -13.03 -13.01 21.21
N GLY A 117 -12.37 -13.35 20.12
CA GLY A 117 -10.93 -13.04 19.97
C GLY A 117 -10.58 -11.81 19.11
N ARG A 118 -11.50 -11.37 18.23
CA ARG A 118 -11.20 -10.35 17.21
C ARG A 118 -10.93 -8.92 17.72
N PRO A 119 -11.68 -8.36 18.68
CA PRO A 119 -11.42 -6.99 19.15
C PRO A 119 -10.12 -6.87 19.93
N ALA A 120 -9.76 -7.84 20.76
CA ALA A 120 -8.51 -7.84 21.51
C ALA A 120 -7.28 -7.94 20.59
N HIS A 121 -7.35 -8.78 19.57
CA HIS A 121 -6.26 -8.91 18.58
C HIS A 121 -6.04 -7.63 17.76
N ALA A 122 -7.13 -6.98 17.32
CA ALA A 122 -7.05 -5.71 16.61
C ALA A 122 -6.50 -4.58 17.47
N ALA A 123 -6.84 -4.55 18.76
CA ALA A 123 -6.29 -3.60 19.71
C ALA A 123 -4.80 -3.87 19.98
N ALA A 124 -4.41 -5.12 20.18
CA ALA A 124 -3.01 -5.50 20.37
C ALA A 124 -2.14 -5.12 19.15
N LEU A 125 -2.63 -5.37 17.93
CA LEU A 125 -1.95 -4.92 16.71
C LEU A 125 -1.85 -3.39 16.65
N GLY A 126 -2.90 -2.66 17.02
CA GLY A 126 -2.87 -1.19 17.07
C GLY A 126 -1.82 -0.67 18.05
N VAL A 127 -1.71 -1.28 19.22
CA VAL A 127 -0.66 -0.95 20.21
C VAL A 127 0.72 -1.27 19.64
N ALA A 128 0.91 -2.43 19.00
CA ALA A 128 2.18 -2.81 18.40
C ALA A 128 2.63 -1.82 17.30
N TYR A 129 1.72 -1.45 16.40
CA TYR A 129 1.99 -0.43 15.38
C TYR A 129 2.30 0.95 16.00
N GLY A 130 1.55 1.36 17.03
CA GLY A 130 1.80 2.61 17.76
C GLY A 130 3.14 2.64 18.46
N LEU A 131 3.53 1.54 19.13
CA LEU A 131 4.85 1.42 19.75
C LEU A 131 5.97 1.42 18.69
N ALA A 132 5.80 0.69 17.60
CA ALA A 132 6.77 0.68 16.50
C ALA A 132 6.96 2.09 15.91
N LEU A 133 5.87 2.85 15.71
CA LEU A 133 5.93 4.24 15.26
C LEU A 133 6.73 5.11 16.24
N VAL A 134 6.40 5.06 17.53
CA VAL A 134 7.09 5.88 18.55
C VAL A 134 8.58 5.55 18.60
N VAL A 135 8.93 4.26 18.61
CA VAL A 135 10.32 3.82 18.62
C VAL A 135 11.04 4.27 17.34
N ALA A 136 10.43 4.09 16.16
CA ALA A 136 11.01 4.49 14.89
C ALA A 136 11.27 6.00 14.83
N VAL A 137 10.25 6.82 15.12
CA VAL A 137 10.38 8.29 15.08
C VAL A 137 11.39 8.77 16.12
N ALA A 138 11.33 8.28 17.38
CA ALA A 138 12.28 8.67 18.41
C ALA A 138 13.73 8.30 18.07
N SER A 139 13.95 7.14 17.46
CA SER A 139 15.27 6.68 17.05
C SER A 139 15.85 7.47 15.87
N LEU A 140 15.01 7.86 14.91
CA LEU A 140 15.41 8.64 13.74
C LEU A 140 15.60 10.13 14.06
N TRP A 141 14.89 10.64 15.09
CA TRP A 141 14.81 12.07 15.41
C TRP A 141 16.15 12.81 15.50
N PRO A 142 17.20 12.27 16.15
CA PRO A 142 18.48 12.94 16.23
C PRO A 142 19.19 13.11 14.89
N GLY A 143 19.05 12.13 13.98
CA GLY A 143 19.69 12.11 12.66
C GLY A 143 18.91 12.88 11.59
N LEU A 144 17.63 13.21 11.84
CA LEU A 144 16.82 13.94 10.86
C LEU A 144 17.17 15.43 10.85
N PRO A 145 17.30 16.07 9.64
CA PRO A 145 17.30 17.52 9.48
C PRO A 145 16.12 18.16 10.22
N ALA A 146 16.32 19.30 10.88
CA ALA A 146 15.31 19.91 11.74
C ALA A 146 13.99 20.20 11.01
N GLU A 147 14.08 20.65 9.75
CA GLU A 147 12.97 20.94 8.84
C GLU A 147 12.16 19.71 8.45
N LEU A 148 12.77 18.53 8.43
CA LEU A 148 12.12 17.27 8.06
C LEU A 148 11.50 16.52 9.24
N ARG A 149 11.83 16.87 10.48
CA ARG A 149 11.36 16.16 11.68
C ARG A 149 9.84 16.07 11.78
N LEU A 150 9.15 17.20 11.66
CA LEU A 150 7.69 17.24 11.74
C LEU A 150 7.02 16.61 10.51
N PRO A 151 7.44 16.90 9.26
CA PRO A 151 6.93 16.19 8.07
C PRO A 151 7.07 14.68 8.17
N VAL A 152 8.25 14.18 8.52
CA VAL A 152 8.51 12.73 8.64
C VAL A 152 7.67 12.11 9.75
N ALA A 153 7.56 12.75 10.93
CA ALA A 153 6.73 12.24 12.02
C ALA A 153 5.24 12.17 11.63
N GLY A 154 4.71 13.22 11.02
CA GLY A 154 3.32 13.28 10.55
C GLY A 154 3.03 12.25 9.46
N TYR A 155 3.92 12.14 8.49
CA TYR A 155 3.85 11.13 7.43
C TYR A 155 3.91 9.70 7.99
N SER A 156 4.86 9.41 8.89
CA SER A 156 5.00 8.09 9.53
C SER A 156 3.77 7.71 10.33
N ALA A 157 3.13 8.66 11.03
CA ALA A 157 1.88 8.42 11.74
C ALA A 157 0.74 8.07 10.78
N LEU A 158 0.62 8.78 9.66
CA LEU A 158 -0.37 8.50 8.62
C LEU A 158 -0.17 7.13 7.99
N LEU A 159 1.05 6.82 7.56
CA LEU A 159 1.43 5.53 6.97
C LEU A 159 1.16 4.36 7.94
N THR A 160 1.59 4.50 9.19
CA THR A 160 1.38 3.48 10.23
C THR A 160 -0.10 3.24 10.48
N THR A 161 -0.91 4.30 10.50
CA THR A 161 -2.36 4.21 10.64
C THR A 161 -2.98 3.48 9.45
N MET A 162 -2.51 3.76 8.23
CA MET A 162 -2.94 3.07 7.01
C MET A 162 -2.57 1.57 7.07
N ALA A 163 -1.34 1.24 7.45
CA ALA A 163 -0.87 -0.13 7.55
C ALA A 163 -1.67 -0.94 8.60
N TRP A 164 -1.93 -0.35 9.77
CA TRP A 164 -2.81 -0.97 10.76
C TRP A 164 -4.24 -1.15 10.24
N ALA A 165 -4.81 -0.15 9.56
CA ALA A 165 -6.14 -0.26 8.97
C ALA A 165 -6.22 -1.37 7.92
N ALA A 166 -5.16 -1.58 7.12
CA ALA A 166 -5.06 -2.65 6.13
C ALA A 166 -5.19 -4.05 6.75
N THR A 167 -4.72 -4.26 7.99
CA THR A 167 -4.85 -5.55 8.70
C THR A 167 -6.31 -5.99 8.89
N ARG A 168 -7.25 -5.04 8.87
CA ARG A 168 -8.69 -5.31 9.01
C ARG A 168 -9.33 -5.92 7.76
N LEU A 169 -8.67 -5.77 6.60
CA LEU A 169 -9.11 -6.36 5.34
C LEU A 169 -8.63 -7.81 5.19
N GLY A 170 -7.68 -8.24 6.00
CA GLY A 170 -7.14 -9.59 6.01
C GLY A 170 -5.61 -9.61 5.91
N LEU A 171 -5.06 -10.83 5.85
CA LEU A 171 -3.60 -11.03 5.91
C LEU A 171 -2.89 -10.41 4.70
N VAL A 172 -3.45 -10.54 3.49
CA VAL A 172 -2.80 -10.05 2.26
C VAL A 172 -2.65 -8.53 2.30
N ALA A 173 -3.73 -7.80 2.60
CA ALA A 173 -3.66 -6.35 2.74
C ALA A 173 -2.78 -5.92 3.93
N GLY A 174 -2.86 -6.64 5.05
CA GLY A 174 -2.04 -6.38 6.23
C GLY A 174 -0.54 -6.52 5.97
N LEU A 175 -0.13 -7.57 5.24
CA LEU A 175 1.27 -7.74 4.78
C LEU A 175 1.68 -6.62 3.82
N GLY A 176 0.78 -6.21 2.92
CA GLY A 176 1.02 -5.06 2.04
C GLY A 176 1.30 -3.79 2.83
N GLY A 177 0.47 -3.48 3.83
CA GLY A 177 0.68 -2.33 4.71
C GLY A 177 2.00 -2.41 5.50
N ALA A 178 2.33 -3.57 6.04
CA ALA A 178 3.59 -3.79 6.77
C ALA A 178 4.83 -3.60 5.87
N LEU A 179 4.80 -4.14 4.65
CA LEU A 179 5.88 -3.96 3.68
C LEU A 179 6.04 -2.49 3.24
N PHE A 180 4.93 -1.75 3.17
CA PHE A 180 5.01 -0.31 2.89
C PHE A 180 5.75 0.43 4.01
N VAL A 181 5.43 0.12 5.27
CA VAL A 181 6.17 0.68 6.43
C VAL A 181 7.66 0.33 6.35
N VAL A 182 8.01 -0.90 5.97
CA VAL A 182 9.42 -1.32 5.81
C VAL A 182 10.11 -0.53 4.70
N SER A 183 9.46 -0.36 3.55
CA SER A 183 9.99 0.43 2.43
C SER A 183 10.32 1.86 2.87
N ASP A 184 9.36 2.52 3.50
CA ASP A 184 9.52 3.92 3.90
C ASP A 184 10.47 4.10 5.08
N MET A 185 10.57 3.08 5.96
CA MET A 185 11.59 3.07 7.01
C MET A 185 13.00 3.02 6.41
N LEU A 186 13.23 2.28 5.33
CA LEU A 186 14.51 2.27 4.61
C LEU A 186 14.83 3.65 4.04
N ILE A 187 13.86 4.36 3.48
CA ILE A 187 14.04 5.76 3.02
C ILE A 187 14.39 6.66 4.22
N ALA A 188 13.63 6.57 5.30
CA ALA A 188 13.81 7.42 6.48
C ALA A 188 15.17 7.20 7.16
N THR A 189 15.68 5.95 7.20
CA THR A 189 17.02 5.65 7.72
C THR A 189 18.11 6.22 6.82
N GLY A 190 17.90 6.28 5.50
CA GLY A 190 18.80 6.97 4.57
C GLY A 190 18.86 8.48 4.84
N VAL A 191 17.70 9.12 5.00
CA VAL A 191 17.61 10.57 5.34
C VAL A 191 18.25 10.86 6.70
N ALA A 192 18.17 9.95 7.67
CA ALA A 192 18.80 10.08 8.98
C ALA A 192 20.28 9.66 9.00
N GLU A 193 20.87 9.40 7.84
CA GLU A 193 22.28 9.00 7.65
C GLU A 193 22.68 7.73 8.43
N TRP A 194 21.73 6.81 8.62
CA TRP A 194 22.02 5.51 9.23
C TRP A 194 22.74 4.58 8.24
N PRO A 195 23.51 3.58 8.76
CA PRO A 195 24.09 2.54 7.91
C PRO A 195 23.02 1.88 7.04
N GLN A 196 23.23 1.88 5.73
CA GLN A 196 22.30 1.32 4.76
C GLN A 196 22.72 -0.09 4.34
N PRO A 197 21.75 -0.99 4.01
CA PRO A 197 22.08 -2.25 3.37
C PRO A 197 22.73 -2.00 1.99
N PRO A 198 23.50 -2.96 1.47
CA PRO A 198 23.98 -2.87 0.09
C PRO A 198 22.83 -2.65 -0.89
N ARG A 199 22.97 -1.66 -1.79
CA ARG A 199 21.93 -1.28 -2.78
C ARG A 199 20.57 -0.96 -2.12
N PRO A 200 20.48 0.11 -1.31
CA PRO A 200 19.27 0.43 -0.54
C PRO A 200 18.04 0.57 -1.44
N ASP A 201 18.19 1.20 -2.63
CA ASP A 201 17.09 1.42 -3.57
C ASP A 201 16.46 0.11 -4.06
N LEU A 202 17.24 -0.97 -4.19
CA LEU A 202 16.72 -2.29 -4.52
C LEU A 202 15.75 -2.79 -3.44
N TRP A 203 16.10 -2.66 -2.18
CA TRP A 203 15.26 -3.11 -1.06
C TRP A 203 14.03 -2.23 -0.89
N ILE A 204 14.19 -0.91 -1.06
CA ILE A 204 13.08 0.05 -1.05
C ILE A 204 12.07 -0.33 -2.14
N MET A 205 12.52 -0.47 -3.39
CA MET A 205 11.63 -0.79 -4.51
C MET A 205 11.01 -2.19 -4.39
N LEU A 206 11.78 -3.20 -3.95
CA LEU A 206 11.27 -4.56 -3.77
C LEU A 206 10.10 -4.58 -2.75
N THR A 207 10.30 -3.97 -1.58
CA THR A 207 9.29 -3.92 -0.52
C THR A 207 8.10 -3.04 -0.91
N TYR A 208 8.34 -1.93 -1.60
CA TYR A 208 7.31 -1.03 -2.11
C TYR A 208 6.42 -1.70 -3.17
N LEU A 209 7.01 -2.34 -4.18
CA LEU A 209 6.25 -3.01 -5.24
C LEU A 209 5.42 -4.18 -4.69
N ALA A 210 6.01 -4.95 -3.78
CA ALA A 210 5.28 -6.01 -3.08
C ALA A 210 4.13 -5.43 -2.24
N ALA A 211 4.36 -4.31 -1.53
CA ALA A 211 3.34 -3.62 -0.75
C ALA A 211 2.16 -3.17 -1.61
N GLN A 212 2.42 -2.44 -2.70
CA GLN A 212 1.40 -1.93 -3.60
C GLN A 212 0.58 -3.05 -4.27
N TYR A 213 1.27 -4.11 -4.70
CA TYR A 213 0.60 -5.29 -5.25
C TYR A 213 -0.29 -5.99 -4.24
N LEU A 214 0.22 -6.24 -3.01
CA LEU A 214 -0.53 -6.93 -1.96
C LEU A 214 -1.71 -6.08 -1.45
N LEU A 215 -1.55 -4.76 -1.30
CA LEU A 215 -2.66 -3.86 -0.97
C LEU A 215 -3.74 -3.90 -2.06
N THR A 216 -3.35 -3.83 -3.32
CA THR A 216 -4.26 -3.94 -4.46
C THR A 216 -5.01 -5.28 -4.46
N ARG A 217 -4.31 -6.40 -4.29
CA ARG A 217 -4.90 -7.73 -4.21
C ARG A 217 -5.84 -7.87 -3.01
N GLY A 218 -5.39 -7.43 -1.83
CA GLY A 218 -6.19 -7.50 -0.61
C GLY A 218 -7.50 -6.71 -0.70
N VAL A 219 -7.48 -5.56 -1.37
CA VAL A 219 -8.71 -4.78 -1.66
C VAL A 219 -9.61 -5.53 -2.65
N LEU A 220 -9.06 -6.01 -3.78
CA LEU A 220 -9.83 -6.71 -4.82
C LEU A 220 -10.48 -8.01 -4.32
N ASP A 221 -9.86 -8.66 -3.36
CA ASP A 221 -10.35 -9.92 -2.75
C ASP A 221 -11.33 -9.66 -1.59
N THR A 222 -11.53 -8.38 -1.20
CA THR A 222 -12.47 -8.03 -0.12
C THR A 222 -13.92 -8.05 -0.64
N PRO A 223 -14.85 -8.78 0.00
CA PRO A 223 -16.27 -8.77 -0.36
C PRO A 223 -16.85 -7.35 -0.31
N GLY A 224 -17.60 -6.96 -1.34
CA GLY A 224 -18.18 -5.62 -1.47
C GLY A 224 -17.24 -4.54 -1.99
N ALA A 225 -16.00 -4.88 -2.35
CA ALA A 225 -15.08 -3.95 -2.98
C ALA A 225 -15.42 -3.69 -4.47
N ARG A 226 -16.11 -4.63 -5.11
CA ARG A 226 -16.55 -4.49 -6.52
C ARG A 226 -17.94 -3.88 -6.59
N PRO A 227 -18.25 -3.04 -7.60
CA PRO A 227 -19.61 -2.61 -7.88
C PRO A 227 -20.52 -3.82 -8.12
N GLU A 228 -21.73 -3.81 -7.53
CA GLU A 228 -22.73 -4.82 -7.81
C GLU A 228 -23.04 -4.83 -9.31
N GLY A 229 -22.88 -5.98 -9.96
CA GLY A 229 -23.13 -6.16 -11.40
C GLY A 229 -21.93 -6.59 -12.24
N THR A 230 -20.74 -6.72 -11.67
CA THR A 230 -19.60 -7.29 -12.40
C THR A 230 -19.58 -8.81 -12.18
N PRO A 231 -19.86 -9.67 -13.22
CA PRO A 231 -19.82 -11.12 -13.07
C PRO A 231 -18.44 -11.56 -12.56
N ALA A 232 -18.41 -12.51 -11.63
CA ALA A 232 -17.15 -13.14 -11.24
C ALA A 232 -16.53 -13.81 -12.49
N ALA A 233 -15.22 -13.63 -12.68
CA ALA A 233 -14.51 -14.26 -13.77
C ALA A 233 -14.67 -15.80 -13.64
N GLY A 234 -15.52 -16.40 -14.48
CA GLY A 234 -15.84 -17.83 -14.47
C GLY A 234 -17.32 -18.19 -14.24
N GLU A 235 -18.20 -17.24 -13.94
CA GLU A 235 -19.63 -17.51 -13.80
C GLU A 235 -20.31 -17.44 -15.17
N VAL A 236 -20.57 -18.62 -15.76
CA VAL A 236 -21.39 -18.75 -16.97
C VAL A 236 -22.82 -18.34 -16.61
N PRO A 237 -23.46 -17.38 -17.32
CA PRO A 237 -24.85 -17.01 -17.07
C PRO A 237 -25.75 -18.23 -17.17
N ARG A 238 -26.52 -18.55 -16.12
CA ARG A 238 -27.56 -19.59 -16.23
C ARG A 238 -28.62 -19.08 -17.20
N PRO A 239 -29.00 -19.88 -18.22
CA PRO A 239 -30.08 -19.51 -19.09
C PRO A 239 -31.37 -19.39 -18.28
N THR A 240 -32.02 -18.25 -18.35
CA THR A 240 -33.40 -18.08 -17.86
C THR A 240 -34.31 -18.92 -18.71
N VAL A 241 -34.93 -19.92 -18.13
CA VAL A 241 -36.04 -20.72 -18.69
C VAL A 241 -37.33 -19.96 -18.50
#